data_c37ad983fe4a1eec652e754b245a0ce3
#
_entry.id   c37ad983fe4a1eec652e754b245a0ce3
#
_cell.length_a   1.000
_cell.length_b   1.000
_cell.length_c   1.000
_cell.angle_alpha   90.00
_cell.angle_beta   90.00
_cell.angle_gamma   90.00
#
_symmetry.space_group_name_H-M   'P 1'
#
loop_
_entity.id
_entity.type
_entity.pdbx_description
1 polymer ?
#
loop_
_entity_poly.entity_id
_entity_poly.type
_entity_poly.pdbx_seq_one_letter_code
_entity_poly.pdbx_strand_id
1 'polypeptide(L)'
;MKRRDFICGAGLAALSLLVGCSGDSQSNQDATSGRLPALAVIETRPHVAPSRIHWLDSDLEALGSTEINHAAVGDYSRPAVMDGKLLLATTGPTGRNDDKTVLSIELDDFRVTEYALDAVNNYCIAAAGGHAFVGGNLNFSSHISKVKLANGDVRSLALPKLILDSIISDASNLYAFAWEDINGAVRSSLHIYDLDLNAISCVSLDACGYCAFRPRIFDDRIFIPSWTSITNQNSRSSTLGVYDISSRALETVELKKPILETIPADNGLIIIHGDIHQTSSTRTEAALLDYETWTVKSESTLPYHAVQAELLNNELCVLDSSDRLHLVSLDGRWSEHLSLTFTPSLEDSHISSFIAV
;
A
#
# COMPACT_ATOMS: atom_id res chain seq x y z
N MET A 1 -0.48 4.95 -21.17
CA MET A 1 0.76 5.58 -20.66
C MET A 1 1.38 4.62 -19.65
N LYS A 2 2.62 4.21 -19.80
CA LYS A 2 3.19 3.17 -18.93
C LYS A 2 3.59 3.81 -17.60
N ARG A 3 3.36 3.14 -16.46
CA ARG A 3 3.71 3.53 -15.07
C ARG A 3 5.10 4.20 -14.86
N ARG A 4 5.89 4.34 -15.92
CA ARG A 4 7.31 4.73 -15.90
C ARG A 4 7.61 6.22 -15.88
N ASP A 5 6.69 7.08 -16.28
CA ASP A 5 7.04 8.47 -16.59
C ASP A 5 6.84 9.44 -15.43
N PHE A 6 6.72 8.88 -14.20
CA PHE A 6 6.14 9.60 -13.08
C PHE A 6 7.12 10.21 -12.08
N ILE A 7 8.43 10.07 -12.25
CA ILE A 7 9.39 10.53 -11.22
C ILE A 7 10.10 11.84 -11.57
N CYS A 8 9.98 12.39 -12.77
CA CYS A 8 10.62 13.68 -13.10
C CYS A 8 9.79 14.48 -14.09
N GLY A 9 9.23 15.59 -13.68
CA GLY A 9 8.69 16.57 -14.61
C GLY A 9 7.83 17.64 -13.96
N ALA A 10 8.46 18.66 -13.42
CA ALA A 10 7.80 19.92 -13.14
C ALA A 10 7.56 20.68 -14.44
N GLY A 11 6.36 21.24 -14.63
CA GLY A 11 6.21 22.36 -15.52
C GLY A 11 4.96 22.45 -16.37
N LEU A 12 4.23 23.51 -16.11
CA LEU A 12 3.38 24.32 -16.98
C LEU A 12 1.87 24.05 -17.04
N ALA A 13 1.20 25.07 -16.53
CA ALA A 13 -0.23 25.30 -16.48
C ALA A 13 -0.87 25.59 -17.84
N ALA A 14 -2.13 25.21 -17.99
CA ALA A 14 -3.08 25.94 -18.83
C ALA A 14 -4.49 25.84 -18.21
N LEU A 15 -5.09 27.00 -17.94
CA LEU A 15 -6.46 27.20 -17.51
C LEU A 15 -7.45 26.78 -18.59
N SER A 16 -8.55 26.16 -18.16
CA SER A 16 -9.85 26.37 -18.78
C SER A 16 -10.98 26.12 -17.78
N LEU A 17 -11.75 27.16 -17.55
CA LEU A 17 -13.02 27.19 -16.83
C LEU A 17 -14.11 26.48 -17.62
N LEU A 18 -14.97 25.69 -16.98
CA LEU A 18 -16.39 25.59 -17.34
C LEU A 18 -17.23 24.96 -16.20
N VAL A 19 -18.06 25.75 -15.68
CA VAL A 19 -19.50 25.71 -15.31
C VAL A 19 -20.11 24.32 -15.02
N GLY A 20 -20.69 24.26 -13.83
CA GLY A 20 -21.36 23.12 -13.22
C GLY A 20 -22.69 22.71 -13.87
N CYS A 21 -23.04 21.48 -13.52
CA CYS A 21 -24.45 21.04 -13.42
C CYS A 21 -24.51 20.02 -12.28
N SER A 22 -25.36 20.31 -11.31
CA SER A 22 -25.79 19.38 -10.28
C SER A 22 -26.58 18.24 -10.92
N GLY A 23 -26.06 17.04 -10.82
CA GLY A 23 -26.76 15.81 -11.20
C GLY A 23 -26.73 14.86 -10.02
N ASP A 24 -27.90 14.48 -9.53
CA ASP A 24 -28.13 13.48 -8.52
C ASP A 24 -27.40 12.18 -8.92
N SER A 25 -26.42 11.80 -8.12
CA SER A 25 -25.69 10.53 -8.25
C SER A 25 -26.64 9.41 -7.80
N GLN A 26 -27.31 8.77 -8.75
CA GLN A 26 -27.91 7.47 -8.51
C GLN A 26 -26.78 6.46 -8.38
N SER A 27 -26.51 6.02 -7.15
CA SER A 27 -25.72 4.84 -6.88
C SER A 27 -26.44 3.62 -7.45
N ASN A 28 -25.93 3.06 -8.55
CA ASN A 28 -26.34 1.74 -9.00
C ASN A 28 -25.79 0.71 -7.99
N GLN A 29 -26.54 0.49 -6.93
CA GLN A 29 -26.39 -0.64 -6.03
C GLN A 29 -27.16 -1.82 -6.61
N ASP A 30 -26.51 -2.61 -7.44
CA ASP A 30 -26.92 -4.00 -7.63
C ASP A 30 -26.38 -4.81 -6.44
N ALA A 31 -27.03 -4.65 -5.29
CA ALA A 31 -26.76 -5.46 -4.11
C ALA A 31 -27.25 -6.89 -4.36
N THR A 32 -26.38 -7.72 -4.89
CA THR A 32 -26.60 -9.15 -5.03
C THR A 32 -25.98 -9.90 -3.87
N SER A 33 -26.82 -10.65 -3.15
CA SER A 33 -26.52 -11.70 -2.18
C SER A 33 -25.75 -11.24 -0.93
N GLY A 34 -26.21 -11.59 0.25
CA GLY A 34 -25.57 -11.33 1.55
C GLY A 34 -24.20 -12.01 1.76
N ARG A 35 -23.36 -12.00 0.73
CA ARG A 35 -21.95 -12.37 0.77
C ARG A 35 -21.14 -11.13 1.09
N LEU A 36 -20.26 -11.24 2.08
CA LEU A 36 -19.26 -10.22 2.38
C LEU A 36 -18.13 -10.29 1.34
N PRO A 37 -17.52 -9.16 0.97
CA PRO A 37 -16.35 -9.15 0.13
C PRO A 37 -15.17 -9.80 0.84
N ALA A 38 -14.32 -10.49 0.09
CA ALA A 38 -13.05 -11.02 0.54
C ALA A 38 -11.87 -10.22 -0.02
N LEU A 39 -12.12 -9.47 -1.11
CA LEU A 39 -11.09 -8.70 -1.79
C LEU A 39 -11.67 -7.37 -2.30
N ALA A 40 -10.95 -6.29 -2.07
CA ALA A 40 -11.17 -4.99 -2.68
C ALA A 40 -10.08 -4.71 -3.72
N VAL A 41 -10.46 -4.45 -4.97
CA VAL A 41 -9.55 -4.12 -6.07
C VAL A 41 -9.81 -2.69 -6.52
N ILE A 42 -8.78 -1.85 -6.49
CA ILE A 42 -8.90 -0.41 -6.72
C ILE A 42 -8.45 -0.09 -8.15
N GLU A 43 -9.40 0.34 -8.95
CA GLU A 43 -9.20 0.90 -10.28
C GLU A 43 -9.15 2.42 -10.19
N THR A 44 -8.09 3.04 -10.66
CA THR A 44 -7.93 4.49 -10.57
C THR A 44 -7.43 5.10 -11.87
N ARG A 45 -7.69 6.39 -12.00
CA ARG A 45 -7.12 7.25 -13.05
C ARG A 45 -6.15 8.25 -12.42
N PRO A 46 -4.95 8.40 -12.97
CA PRO A 46 -3.92 9.24 -12.33
C PRO A 46 -4.21 10.75 -12.42
N HIS A 47 -5.04 11.19 -13.37
CA HIS A 47 -5.21 12.62 -13.66
C HIS A 47 -6.62 13.15 -13.43
N VAL A 48 -7.62 12.29 -13.32
CA VAL A 48 -9.03 12.69 -13.27
C VAL A 48 -9.87 11.68 -12.50
N ALA A 49 -10.84 12.17 -11.72
CA ALA A 49 -11.88 11.34 -11.11
C ALA A 49 -12.86 10.79 -12.18
N PRO A 50 -13.64 9.76 -11.90
CA PRO A 50 -13.64 8.97 -10.70
C PRO A 50 -12.58 7.85 -10.69
N SER A 51 -12.37 7.26 -9.51
CA SER A 51 -11.81 5.92 -9.30
C SER A 51 -12.93 4.94 -8.98
N ARG A 52 -12.65 3.64 -8.97
CA ARG A 52 -13.64 2.60 -8.66
C ARG A 52 -13.04 1.50 -7.80
N ILE A 53 -13.81 0.99 -6.86
CA ILE A 53 -13.46 -0.22 -6.10
C ILE A 53 -14.34 -1.34 -6.61
N HIS A 54 -13.72 -2.43 -7.02
CA HIS A 54 -14.39 -3.68 -7.36
C HIS A 54 -14.34 -4.61 -6.15
N TRP A 55 -15.47 -5.12 -5.76
CA TRP A 55 -15.63 -6.05 -4.65
C TRP A 55 -15.72 -7.47 -5.18
N LEU A 56 -14.87 -8.34 -4.70
CA LEU A 56 -14.83 -9.75 -5.08
C LEU A 56 -14.99 -10.62 -3.85
N ASP A 57 -15.57 -11.80 -4.04
CA ASP A 57 -15.54 -12.85 -3.04
C ASP A 57 -14.23 -13.66 -3.08
N SER A 58 -14.14 -14.71 -2.27
CA SER A 58 -12.95 -15.57 -2.18
C SER A 58 -12.64 -16.36 -3.44
N ASP A 59 -13.60 -16.55 -4.32
CA ASP A 59 -13.47 -17.25 -5.59
C ASP A 59 -13.22 -16.27 -6.75
N LEU A 60 -12.90 -15.01 -6.45
CA LEU A 60 -12.73 -13.88 -7.37
C LEU A 60 -14.00 -13.57 -8.19
N GLU A 61 -15.19 -13.98 -7.72
CA GLU A 61 -16.45 -13.59 -8.35
C GLU A 61 -16.83 -12.15 -7.95
N ALA A 62 -17.31 -11.39 -8.93
CA ALA A 62 -17.69 -10.00 -8.69
C ALA A 62 -18.97 -9.89 -7.84
N LEU A 63 -18.90 -9.14 -6.75
CA LEU A 63 -20.03 -8.78 -5.89
C LEU A 63 -20.63 -7.42 -6.23
N GLY A 64 -19.88 -6.57 -6.94
CA GLY A 64 -20.30 -5.23 -7.31
C GLY A 64 -19.13 -4.26 -7.37
N SER A 65 -19.44 -2.97 -7.46
CA SER A 65 -18.43 -1.92 -7.42
C SER A 65 -18.94 -0.65 -6.78
N THR A 66 -18.03 0.14 -6.21
CA THR A 66 -18.28 1.47 -5.62
C THR A 66 -17.50 2.53 -6.37
N GLU A 67 -18.16 3.54 -6.89
CA GLU A 67 -17.51 4.68 -7.52
C GLU A 67 -17.06 5.71 -6.47
N ILE A 68 -15.87 6.26 -6.66
CA ILE A 68 -15.22 7.21 -5.77
C ILE A 68 -14.84 8.44 -6.57
N ASN A 69 -15.34 9.60 -6.18
CA ASN A 69 -15.11 10.86 -6.92
C ASN A 69 -13.72 11.48 -6.61
N HIS A 70 -12.69 10.64 -6.60
CA HIS A 70 -11.29 11.02 -6.40
C HIS A 70 -10.40 10.37 -7.46
N ALA A 71 -9.26 11.00 -7.76
CA ALA A 71 -8.23 10.49 -8.66
C ALA A 71 -7.03 9.98 -7.87
N ALA A 72 -6.21 9.11 -8.47
CA ALA A 72 -4.97 8.60 -7.92
C ALA A 72 -5.15 7.95 -6.53
N VAL A 73 -6.21 7.14 -6.37
CA VAL A 73 -6.50 6.43 -5.14
C VAL A 73 -5.70 5.12 -5.11
N GLY A 74 -4.99 4.85 -4.01
CA GLY A 74 -4.27 3.60 -3.80
C GLY A 74 -2.96 3.43 -4.59
N ASP A 75 -2.48 4.45 -5.30
CA ASP A 75 -1.31 4.33 -6.20
C ASP A 75 0.02 4.06 -5.47
N TYR A 76 0.17 4.51 -4.24
CA TYR A 76 1.47 4.51 -3.54
C TYR A 76 1.50 3.64 -2.29
N SER A 77 0.37 3.35 -1.70
CA SER A 77 0.33 2.53 -0.50
C SER A 77 -0.80 1.52 -0.54
N ARG A 78 -0.67 0.54 0.36
CA ARG A 78 -1.78 -0.35 0.63
C ARG A 78 -2.88 0.41 1.33
N PRO A 79 -4.14 0.10 1.00
CA PRO A 79 -5.27 0.45 1.86
C PRO A 79 -5.10 -0.15 3.26
N ALA A 80 -5.85 0.36 4.22
CA ALA A 80 -5.95 -0.24 5.55
C ALA A 80 -7.37 -0.81 5.75
N VAL A 81 -7.46 -1.89 6.53
CA VAL A 81 -8.75 -2.48 6.93
C VAL A 81 -8.84 -2.45 8.44
N MET A 82 -9.94 -1.97 8.99
CA MET A 82 -10.19 -1.91 10.42
C MET A 82 -11.69 -1.90 10.72
N ASP A 83 -12.14 -2.73 11.64
CA ASP A 83 -13.51 -2.74 12.17
C ASP A 83 -14.59 -2.77 11.07
N GLY A 84 -14.42 -3.64 10.06
CA GLY A 84 -15.37 -3.77 8.95
C GLY A 84 -15.36 -2.60 7.97
N LYS A 85 -14.27 -1.83 7.92
CA LYS A 85 -14.08 -0.68 7.02
C LYS A 85 -12.81 -0.82 6.21
N LEU A 86 -12.92 -0.46 4.93
CA LEU A 86 -11.77 -0.19 4.06
C LEU A 86 -11.44 1.31 4.14
N LEU A 87 -10.18 1.62 4.39
CA LEU A 87 -9.68 2.98 4.51
C LEU A 87 -8.67 3.28 3.39
N LEU A 88 -8.84 4.42 2.73
CA LEU A 88 -8.03 4.85 1.59
C LEU A 88 -7.58 6.30 1.75
N ALA A 89 -6.31 6.56 1.48
CA ALA A 89 -5.81 7.91 1.29
C ALA A 89 -6.04 8.34 -0.17
N THR A 90 -6.39 9.60 -0.38
CA THR A 90 -6.52 10.20 -1.71
C THR A 90 -5.36 11.16 -1.94
N THR A 91 -4.61 10.92 -3.02
CA THR A 91 -3.47 11.77 -3.37
C THR A 91 -3.90 12.96 -4.21
N GLY A 92 -4.97 12.81 -4.97
CA GLY A 92 -5.44 13.77 -5.97
C GLY A 92 -4.76 13.62 -7.33
N PRO A 93 -5.24 14.39 -8.33
CA PRO A 93 -4.73 14.28 -9.69
C PRO A 93 -3.23 14.46 -9.76
N THR A 94 -2.59 13.60 -10.50
CA THR A 94 -1.15 13.64 -10.69
C THR A 94 -0.65 14.97 -11.22
N GLY A 95 0.43 15.46 -10.61
CA GLY A 95 1.01 16.78 -10.91
C GLY A 95 0.36 17.91 -10.10
N ARG A 96 -0.81 17.68 -9.49
CA ARG A 96 -1.41 18.59 -8.51
C ARG A 96 -1.24 18.08 -7.08
N ASN A 97 -1.60 16.82 -6.85
CA ASN A 97 -1.50 16.12 -5.57
C ASN A 97 -2.09 16.96 -4.42
N ASP A 98 -3.24 17.58 -4.67
CA ASP A 98 -3.86 18.59 -3.80
C ASP A 98 -5.11 18.08 -3.07
N ASP A 99 -5.42 16.80 -3.16
CA ASP A 99 -6.51 16.20 -2.43
C ASP A 99 -6.19 16.14 -0.92
N LYS A 100 -7.20 16.41 -0.12
CA LYS A 100 -7.11 16.48 1.34
C LYS A 100 -8.14 15.57 1.99
N THR A 101 -8.30 14.37 1.46
CA THR A 101 -9.36 13.46 1.88
C THR A 101 -8.80 12.12 2.32
N VAL A 102 -9.43 11.52 3.31
CA VAL A 102 -9.36 10.10 3.58
C VAL A 102 -10.76 9.52 3.46
N LEU A 103 -10.85 8.37 2.85
CA LEU A 103 -12.09 7.65 2.62
C LEU A 103 -12.22 6.51 3.61
N SER A 104 -13.42 6.31 4.14
CA SER A 104 -13.82 5.13 4.90
C SER A 104 -15.02 4.51 4.21
N ILE A 105 -14.91 3.23 3.89
CA ILE A 105 -15.96 2.50 3.16
C ILE A 105 -16.37 1.32 4.02
N GLU A 106 -17.65 1.28 4.39
CA GLU A 106 -18.23 0.16 5.14
C GLU A 106 -18.24 -1.09 4.25
N LEU A 107 -17.83 -2.23 4.80
CA LEU A 107 -17.76 -3.48 4.02
C LEU A 107 -19.11 -4.21 3.92
N ASP A 108 -20.09 -3.84 4.72
CA ASP A 108 -21.43 -4.45 4.73
C ASP A 108 -22.40 -3.81 3.74
N ASP A 109 -22.33 -2.50 3.54
CA ASP A 109 -23.22 -1.75 2.66
C ASP A 109 -22.51 -0.87 1.62
N PHE A 110 -21.16 -0.91 1.60
CA PHE A 110 -20.29 -0.14 0.69
C PHE A 110 -20.47 1.37 0.77
N ARG A 111 -21.02 1.87 1.84
CA ARG A 111 -21.22 3.29 2.07
C ARG A 111 -19.91 4.01 2.29
N VAL A 112 -19.68 5.05 1.49
CA VAL A 112 -18.48 5.88 1.55
C VAL A 112 -18.71 7.05 2.51
N THR A 113 -17.74 7.27 3.40
CA THR A 113 -17.63 8.46 4.25
C THR A 113 -16.31 9.15 3.96
N GLU A 114 -16.35 10.45 3.72
CA GLU A 114 -15.18 11.28 3.44
C GLU A 114 -14.83 12.10 4.69
N TYR A 115 -13.53 12.16 5.01
CA TYR A 115 -13.01 12.98 6.09
C TYR A 115 -11.99 13.97 5.52
N ALA A 116 -12.20 15.26 5.76
CA ALA A 116 -11.30 16.30 5.32
C ALA A 116 -10.01 16.32 6.16
N LEU A 117 -8.88 16.49 5.49
CA LEU A 117 -7.55 16.66 6.09
C LEU A 117 -7.05 18.09 5.93
N ASP A 118 -6.10 18.51 6.76
CA ASP A 118 -5.43 19.81 6.62
C ASP A 118 -4.30 19.76 5.58
N ALA A 119 -3.66 18.61 5.41
CA ALA A 119 -2.50 18.41 4.58
C ALA A 119 -2.84 17.78 3.22
N VAL A 120 -1.99 18.02 2.23
CA VAL A 120 -2.09 17.51 0.84
C VAL A 120 -1.05 16.44 0.56
N ASN A 121 -1.15 15.82 -0.62
CA ASN A 121 -0.23 14.79 -1.09
C ASN A 121 -0.15 13.60 -0.12
N ASN A 122 -1.32 13.11 0.25
CA ASN A 122 -1.50 11.97 1.14
C ASN A 122 -1.41 10.67 0.35
N TYR A 123 -0.50 9.75 0.71
CA TYR A 123 -0.28 8.53 -0.07
C TYR A 123 -0.09 7.26 0.76
N CYS A 124 0.08 7.35 2.07
CA CYS A 124 0.14 6.17 2.92
C CYS A 124 -0.87 6.25 4.05
N ILE A 125 -1.39 5.09 4.47
CA ILE A 125 -2.45 4.99 5.46
C ILE A 125 -2.24 3.79 6.38
N ALA A 126 -2.56 3.98 7.66
CA ALA A 126 -2.65 2.94 8.67
C ALA A 126 -3.91 3.18 9.52
N ALA A 127 -4.33 2.18 10.28
CA ALA A 127 -5.54 2.28 11.10
C ALA A 127 -5.41 1.53 12.42
N ALA A 128 -5.75 2.21 13.52
CA ALA A 128 -5.79 1.60 14.86
C ALA A 128 -6.70 2.39 15.80
N GLY A 129 -7.33 1.71 16.76
CA GLY A 129 -8.06 2.35 17.86
C GLY A 129 -9.18 3.29 17.42
N GLY A 130 -9.88 2.99 16.33
CA GLY A 130 -10.95 3.84 15.78
C GLY A 130 -10.46 5.09 15.05
N HIS A 131 -9.17 5.12 14.65
CA HIS A 131 -8.54 6.22 13.93
C HIS A 131 -7.91 5.75 12.63
N ALA A 132 -7.96 6.60 11.60
CA ALA A 132 -7.08 6.50 10.44
C ALA A 132 -5.87 7.43 10.65
N PHE A 133 -4.69 6.94 10.30
CA PHE A 133 -3.45 7.71 10.24
C PHE A 133 -3.06 7.83 8.78
N VAL A 134 -2.86 9.05 8.31
CA VAL A 134 -2.58 9.32 6.90
C VAL A 134 -1.30 10.10 6.79
N GLY A 135 -0.37 9.61 6.00
CA GLY A 135 0.93 10.22 5.81
C GLY A 135 1.14 10.77 4.41
N GLY A 136 1.92 11.83 4.32
CA GLY A 136 2.28 12.45 3.06
C GLY A 136 3.52 13.31 3.14
N ASN A 137 4.00 13.76 1.98
CA ASN A 137 5.16 14.64 1.84
C ASN A 137 4.78 15.90 1.05
N LEU A 138 5.33 17.02 1.47
CA LEU A 138 5.27 18.26 0.70
C LEU A 138 6.59 19.02 0.86
N ASN A 139 7.27 19.33 -0.25
CA ASN A 139 8.50 20.15 -0.25
C ASN A 139 9.58 19.66 0.73
N PHE A 140 9.92 18.37 0.68
CA PHE A 140 10.91 17.74 1.57
C PHE A 140 10.55 17.82 3.07
N SER A 141 9.29 17.92 3.39
CA SER A 141 8.75 17.81 4.73
C SER A 141 7.57 16.88 4.72
N SER A 142 7.48 16.01 5.69
CA SER A 142 6.38 15.06 5.82
C SER A 142 5.42 15.47 6.90
N HIS A 143 4.27 14.84 6.89
CA HIS A 143 3.26 14.98 7.93
C HIS A 143 2.56 13.64 8.14
N ILE A 144 1.97 13.50 9.32
CA ILE A 144 1.02 12.43 9.65
C ILE A 144 -0.23 13.09 10.22
N SER A 145 -1.38 12.83 9.61
CA SER A 145 -2.68 13.27 10.09
C SER A 145 -3.41 12.09 10.73
N LYS A 146 -3.85 12.25 11.98
CA LYS A 146 -4.71 11.32 12.71
C LYS A 146 -6.15 11.80 12.58
N VAL A 147 -7.04 10.94 12.08
CA VAL A 147 -8.47 11.21 11.91
C VAL A 147 -9.27 10.29 12.83
N LYS A 148 -10.11 10.82 13.69
CA LYS A 148 -11.04 10.04 14.49
C LYS A 148 -12.27 9.68 13.65
N LEU A 149 -12.44 8.40 13.32
CA LEU A 149 -13.50 7.96 12.41
C LEU A 149 -14.92 8.17 12.94
N ALA A 150 -15.09 8.27 14.24
CA ALA A 150 -16.41 8.48 14.85
C ALA A 150 -16.99 9.88 14.63
N ASN A 151 -16.16 10.91 14.44
CA ASN A 151 -16.62 12.31 14.38
C ASN A 151 -15.83 13.20 13.41
N GLY A 152 -14.78 12.67 12.77
CA GLY A 152 -13.97 13.42 11.81
C GLY A 152 -12.96 14.41 12.42
N ASP A 153 -12.71 14.36 13.74
CA ASP A 153 -11.70 15.23 14.35
C ASP A 153 -10.31 14.89 13.80
N VAL A 154 -9.56 15.92 13.40
CA VAL A 154 -8.22 15.78 12.82
C VAL A 154 -7.16 16.40 13.71
N ARG A 155 -6.04 15.69 13.88
CA ARG A 155 -4.81 16.19 14.47
C ARG A 155 -3.64 15.84 13.58
N SER A 156 -2.75 16.80 13.30
CA SER A 156 -1.60 16.59 12.43
C SER A 156 -0.28 16.74 13.19
N LEU A 157 0.70 15.90 12.83
CA LEU A 157 2.09 15.95 13.27
C LEU A 157 2.96 16.31 12.06
N ALA A 158 3.73 17.39 12.16
CA ALA A 158 4.72 17.74 11.16
C ALA A 158 6.04 16.98 11.41
N LEU A 159 6.66 16.48 10.34
CA LEU A 159 7.93 15.76 10.32
C LEU A 159 8.93 16.53 9.43
N PRO A 160 9.48 17.65 9.91
CA PRO A 160 10.34 18.49 9.08
C PRO A 160 11.63 17.77 8.71
N LYS A 161 12.08 17.92 7.46
CA LYS A 161 13.28 17.30 6.85
C LYS A 161 13.22 15.78 6.64
N LEU A 162 12.18 15.12 7.10
CA LEU A 162 11.96 13.71 6.85
C LEU A 162 11.14 13.52 5.57
N ILE A 163 11.49 12.51 4.81
CA ILE A 163 10.69 11.98 3.70
C ILE A 163 10.06 10.69 4.19
N LEU A 164 8.75 10.70 4.37
CA LEU A 164 7.99 9.56 4.81
C LEU A 164 7.82 8.58 3.64
N ASP A 165 8.08 7.30 3.85
CA ASP A 165 7.88 6.25 2.84
C ASP A 165 6.55 5.55 3.06
N SER A 166 6.30 5.12 4.29
CA SER A 166 5.11 4.36 4.67
C SER A 166 4.82 4.49 6.15
N ILE A 167 3.60 4.13 6.52
CA ILE A 167 3.15 3.98 7.91
C ILE A 167 2.38 2.67 8.06
N ILE A 168 2.54 2.03 9.20
CA ILE A 168 1.74 0.89 9.64
C ILE A 168 1.43 1.05 11.12
N SER A 169 0.49 0.30 11.65
CA SER A 169 0.12 0.37 13.07
C SER A 169 -0.22 -1.01 13.64
N ASP A 170 0.04 -1.17 14.91
CA ASP A 170 -0.60 -2.20 15.73
C ASP A 170 -1.69 -1.59 16.62
N ALA A 171 -2.16 -2.34 17.60
CA ALA A 171 -3.21 -1.89 18.52
C ALA A 171 -2.78 -0.71 19.43
N SER A 172 -1.49 -0.42 19.56
CA SER A 172 -0.93 0.50 20.55
C SER A 172 -0.03 1.58 19.94
N ASN A 173 0.60 1.29 18.81
CA ASN A 173 1.64 2.13 18.23
C ASN A 173 1.42 2.37 16.74
N LEU A 174 1.93 3.52 16.29
CA LEU A 174 2.12 3.86 14.89
C LEU A 174 3.62 3.81 14.57
N TYR A 175 3.95 3.14 13.48
CA TYR A 175 5.31 2.95 12.97
C TYR A 175 5.44 3.71 11.66
N ALA A 176 6.30 4.74 11.63
CA ALA A 176 6.53 5.60 10.47
C ALA A 176 7.94 5.35 9.92
N PHE A 177 8.02 4.94 8.69
CA PHE A 177 9.26 4.67 7.97
C PHE A 177 9.63 5.91 7.19
N ALA A 178 10.80 6.46 7.44
CA ALA A 178 11.23 7.70 6.81
C ALA A 178 12.74 7.71 6.56
N TRP A 179 13.15 8.62 5.71
CA TRP A 179 14.56 8.91 5.48
C TRP A 179 14.80 10.41 5.37
N GLU A 180 16.04 10.81 5.51
CA GLU A 180 16.52 12.17 5.32
C GLU A 180 17.86 12.19 4.57
N ASP A 181 18.11 13.28 3.86
CA ASP A 181 19.42 13.55 3.27
C ASP A 181 20.19 14.52 4.18
N ILE A 182 21.28 14.04 4.77
CA ILE A 182 22.18 14.85 5.58
C ILE A 182 23.46 15.08 4.79
N ASN A 183 23.56 16.21 4.09
CA ASN A 183 24.75 16.60 3.30
C ASN A 183 25.15 15.55 2.24
N GLY A 184 24.18 14.98 1.54
CA GLY A 184 24.40 13.96 0.52
C GLY A 184 24.50 12.54 1.06
N ALA A 185 24.32 12.33 2.35
CA ALA A 185 24.26 11.01 2.98
C ALA A 185 22.82 10.70 3.38
N VAL A 186 22.23 9.67 2.77
CA VAL A 186 20.89 9.19 3.14
C VAL A 186 20.95 8.46 4.48
N ARG A 187 20.01 8.78 5.36
CA ARG A 187 19.78 8.09 6.63
C ARG A 187 18.34 7.60 6.67
N SER A 188 18.13 6.34 6.97
CA SER A 188 16.83 5.72 7.06
C SER A 188 16.48 5.41 8.49
N SER A 189 15.22 5.61 8.88
CA SER A 189 14.77 5.45 10.26
C SER A 189 13.33 4.98 10.38
N LEU A 190 13.07 4.24 11.43
CA LEU A 190 11.75 3.88 11.94
C LEU A 190 11.44 4.77 13.15
N HIS A 191 10.44 5.63 13.02
CA HIS A 191 9.92 6.43 14.11
C HIS A 191 8.69 5.74 14.70
N ILE A 192 8.66 5.60 16.00
CA ILE A 192 7.58 4.94 16.74
C ILE A 192 6.85 6.00 17.57
N TYR A 193 5.55 6.06 17.38
CA TYR A 193 4.63 6.95 18.10
C TYR A 193 3.58 6.13 18.83
N ASP A 194 3.02 6.67 19.91
CA ASP A 194 1.75 6.19 20.42
C ASP A 194 0.59 6.61 19.48
N LEU A 195 -0.61 6.09 19.72
CA LEU A 195 -1.77 6.43 18.90
C LEU A 195 -2.21 7.90 19.05
N ASP A 196 -1.64 8.65 20.00
CA ASP A 196 -1.84 10.11 20.15
C ASP A 196 -0.76 10.93 19.45
N LEU A 197 0.08 10.30 18.64
CA LEU A 197 1.20 10.89 17.91
C LEU A 197 2.29 11.47 18.81
N ASN A 198 2.44 10.97 20.05
CA ASN A 198 3.59 11.29 20.87
C ASN A 198 4.75 10.36 20.53
N ALA A 199 5.94 10.91 20.35
CA ALA A 199 7.13 10.14 20.00
C ALA A 199 7.54 9.22 21.17
N ILE A 200 7.74 7.94 20.87
CA ILE A 200 8.22 6.92 21.80
C ILE A 200 9.71 6.65 21.58
N SER A 201 10.11 6.36 20.35
CA SER A 201 11.49 6.03 20.00
C SER A 201 11.77 6.21 18.50
N CYS A 202 13.05 6.16 18.16
CA CYS A 202 13.54 6.15 16.79
C CYS A 202 14.63 5.08 16.64
N VAL A 203 14.58 4.29 15.58
CA VAL A 203 15.52 3.21 15.29
C VAL A 203 16.13 3.45 13.91
N SER A 204 17.47 3.39 13.78
CA SER A 204 18.11 3.47 12.47
C SER A 204 17.82 2.22 11.65
N LEU A 205 17.44 2.43 10.39
CA LEU A 205 17.25 1.39 9.38
C LEU A 205 18.38 1.36 8.34
N ASP A 206 19.47 2.07 8.56
CA ASP A 206 20.58 2.18 7.60
C ASP A 206 21.12 0.80 7.15
N ALA A 207 21.08 -0.19 8.05
CA ALA A 207 21.49 -1.56 7.72
C ALA A 207 20.54 -2.28 6.74
N CYS A 208 19.28 -1.85 6.66
CA CYS A 208 18.28 -2.47 5.78
C CYS A 208 18.23 -1.82 4.39
N GLY A 209 18.64 -0.56 4.29
CA GLY A 209 18.44 0.28 3.12
C GLY A 209 17.50 1.45 3.41
N TYR A 210 16.97 2.09 2.38
CA TYR A 210 15.97 3.16 2.51
C TYR A 210 14.82 2.97 1.53
N CYS A 211 13.78 3.81 1.60
CA CYS A 211 12.51 3.63 0.92
C CYS A 211 11.84 2.31 1.35
N ALA A 212 11.48 2.20 2.62
CA ALA A 212 10.74 1.06 3.15
C ALA A 212 9.38 0.94 2.44
N PHE A 213 9.22 -0.14 1.68
CA PHE A 213 8.08 -0.31 0.80
C PHE A 213 7.18 -1.44 1.31
N ARG A 214 5.93 -1.10 1.65
CA ARG A 214 4.90 -2.03 2.12
C ARG A 214 5.36 -2.91 3.30
N PRO A 215 5.88 -2.34 4.39
CA PRO A 215 6.22 -3.11 5.59
C PRO A 215 4.96 -3.79 6.15
N ARG A 216 5.17 -4.91 6.86
CA ARG A 216 4.10 -5.73 7.44
C ARG A 216 4.35 -6.02 8.90
N ILE A 217 3.29 -6.02 9.70
CA ILE A 217 3.32 -6.52 11.07
C ILE A 217 2.72 -7.93 11.11
N PHE A 218 3.41 -8.81 11.78
CA PHE A 218 2.89 -10.14 12.11
C PHE A 218 3.63 -10.68 13.33
N ASP A 219 2.89 -11.18 14.29
CA ASP A 219 3.39 -11.88 15.48
C ASP A 219 4.51 -11.12 16.20
N ASP A 220 4.23 -9.86 16.61
CA ASP A 220 5.16 -8.94 17.26
C ASP A 220 6.42 -8.59 16.46
N ARG A 221 6.43 -8.84 15.16
CA ARG A 221 7.53 -8.47 14.26
C ARG A 221 7.07 -7.58 13.13
N ILE A 222 7.93 -6.68 12.73
CA ILE A 222 7.76 -5.85 11.53
C ILE A 222 8.75 -6.31 10.48
N PHE A 223 8.26 -6.76 9.34
CA PHE A 223 9.06 -7.10 8.16
C PHE A 223 9.19 -5.86 7.29
N ILE A 224 10.44 -5.45 7.01
CA ILE A 224 10.77 -4.17 6.39
C ILE A 224 11.53 -4.44 5.09
N PRO A 225 10.84 -4.61 3.96
CA PRO A 225 11.49 -4.60 2.65
C PRO A 225 11.92 -3.17 2.31
N SER A 226 13.17 -2.99 1.93
CA SER A 226 13.71 -1.71 1.50
C SER A 226 13.99 -1.71 0.00
N TRP A 227 13.64 -0.62 -0.66
CA TRP A 227 13.75 -0.56 -2.11
C TRP A 227 15.18 -0.36 -2.57
N THR A 228 15.94 0.43 -1.82
CA THR A 228 17.24 0.91 -2.28
C THR A 228 18.30 0.65 -1.22
N SER A 229 19.48 0.19 -1.65
CA SER A 229 20.64 0.07 -0.79
C SER A 229 21.19 1.44 -0.41
N ILE A 230 21.54 1.67 0.87
CA ILE A 230 22.20 2.91 1.31
C ILE A 230 23.59 3.06 0.72
N THR A 231 24.32 1.95 0.59
CA THR A 231 25.69 1.97 0.09
C THR A 231 25.80 2.15 -1.42
N ASN A 232 24.76 1.79 -2.14
CA ASN A 232 24.67 1.96 -3.59
C ASN A 232 23.24 2.33 -4.00
N GLN A 233 22.97 3.63 -4.07
CA GLN A 233 21.64 4.17 -4.39
C GLN A 233 21.12 3.78 -5.79
N ASN A 234 21.96 3.20 -6.64
CA ASN A 234 21.57 2.67 -7.95
C ASN A 234 21.22 1.18 -7.89
N SER A 235 21.37 0.52 -6.74
CA SER A 235 21.04 -0.89 -6.58
C SER A 235 19.83 -1.08 -5.67
N ARG A 236 19.05 -2.12 -5.97
CA ARG A 236 17.95 -2.56 -5.14
C ARG A 236 18.49 -3.28 -3.91
N SER A 237 17.80 -3.13 -2.77
CA SER A 237 18.14 -3.87 -1.57
C SER A 237 17.64 -5.30 -1.63
N SER A 238 18.51 -6.23 -1.25
CA SER A 238 18.15 -7.63 -0.96
C SER A 238 18.14 -7.93 0.53
N THR A 239 18.28 -6.90 1.36
CA THR A 239 18.28 -7.01 2.81
C THR A 239 16.86 -6.81 3.34
N LEU A 240 16.35 -7.81 4.04
CA LEU A 240 15.11 -7.70 4.81
C LEU A 240 15.43 -7.23 6.21
N GLY A 241 14.84 -6.12 6.66
CA GLY A 241 14.82 -5.73 8.05
C GLY A 241 13.73 -6.50 8.80
N VAL A 242 14.04 -6.97 10.01
CA VAL A 242 13.08 -7.58 10.93
C VAL A 242 13.19 -6.87 12.27
N TYR A 243 12.17 -6.09 12.59
CA TYR A 243 12.12 -5.37 13.86
C TYR A 243 11.20 -6.11 14.83
N ASP A 244 11.73 -6.53 15.95
CA ASP A 244 10.98 -7.14 17.05
C ASP A 244 10.40 -6.04 17.93
N ILE A 245 9.07 -5.98 18.03
CA ILE A 245 8.34 -4.91 18.72
C ILE A 245 8.56 -4.98 20.23
N SER A 246 8.61 -6.19 20.78
CA SER A 246 8.70 -6.41 22.24
C SER A 246 10.10 -6.13 22.77
N SER A 247 11.14 -6.62 22.11
CA SER A 247 12.56 -6.39 22.48
C SER A 247 13.12 -5.08 21.94
N ARG A 248 12.46 -4.48 20.94
CA ARG A 248 12.93 -3.31 20.20
C ARG A 248 14.25 -3.53 19.45
N ALA A 249 14.53 -4.77 19.11
CA ALA A 249 15.72 -5.15 18.37
C ALA A 249 15.45 -5.14 16.85
N LEU A 250 16.41 -4.68 16.08
CA LEU A 250 16.42 -4.78 14.63
C LEU A 250 17.48 -5.82 14.23
N GLU A 251 17.06 -6.81 13.48
CA GLU A 251 17.96 -7.74 12.79
C GLU A 251 17.83 -7.60 11.27
N THR A 252 18.80 -8.10 10.53
CA THR A 252 18.79 -8.10 9.08
C THR A 252 18.98 -9.49 8.53
N VAL A 253 18.23 -9.81 7.48
CA VAL A 253 18.32 -11.07 6.76
C VAL A 253 18.73 -10.78 5.32
N GLU A 254 19.90 -11.28 4.92
CA GLU A 254 20.36 -11.13 3.54
C GLU A 254 19.72 -12.18 2.64
N LEU A 255 19.01 -11.71 1.60
CA LEU A 255 18.41 -12.54 0.58
C LEU A 255 19.22 -12.46 -0.71
N LYS A 256 19.05 -13.44 -1.58
CA LYS A 256 19.81 -13.50 -2.85
C LYS A 256 19.38 -12.46 -3.89
N LYS A 257 18.15 -11.92 -3.75
CA LYS A 257 17.49 -11.08 -4.75
C LYS A 257 16.74 -9.93 -4.09
N PRO A 258 16.49 -8.84 -4.83
CA PRO A 258 15.67 -7.74 -4.36
C PRO A 258 14.28 -8.19 -3.93
N ILE A 259 13.74 -7.51 -2.92
CA ILE A 259 12.46 -7.81 -2.33
C ILE A 259 11.43 -6.83 -2.89
N LEU A 260 10.36 -7.37 -3.51
CA LEU A 260 9.20 -6.58 -3.91
C LEU A 260 8.19 -6.50 -2.74
N GLU A 261 7.93 -7.64 -2.10
CA GLU A 261 6.93 -7.72 -1.04
C GLU A 261 7.22 -8.87 -0.07
N THR A 262 6.75 -8.70 1.16
CA THR A 262 6.75 -9.73 2.21
C THR A 262 5.32 -10.00 2.63
N ILE A 263 4.93 -11.28 2.73
CA ILE A 263 3.59 -11.67 3.10
C ILE A 263 3.68 -12.74 4.20
N PRO A 264 3.33 -12.39 5.44
CA PRO A 264 3.25 -13.38 6.51
C PRO A 264 2.19 -14.44 6.21
N ALA A 265 2.54 -15.70 6.48
CA ALA A 265 1.65 -16.85 6.40
C ALA A 265 1.87 -17.74 7.62
N ASP A 266 0.91 -18.60 7.95
CA ASP A 266 0.97 -19.47 9.15
C ASP A 266 2.24 -20.33 9.23
N ASN A 267 2.76 -20.73 8.08
CA ASN A 267 3.90 -21.65 7.96
C ASN A 267 5.24 -20.95 7.64
N GLY A 268 5.27 -19.61 7.60
CA GLY A 268 6.50 -18.85 7.30
C GLY A 268 6.23 -17.53 6.60
N LEU A 269 7.30 -16.87 6.17
CA LEU A 269 7.26 -15.60 5.46
C LEU A 269 7.40 -15.82 3.95
N ILE A 270 6.40 -15.43 3.18
CA ILE A 270 6.48 -15.42 1.73
C ILE A 270 7.22 -14.17 1.28
N ILE A 271 8.24 -14.35 0.46
CA ILE A 271 8.98 -13.28 -0.19
C ILE A 271 8.63 -13.30 -1.67
N ILE A 272 8.17 -12.18 -2.18
CA ILE A 272 8.06 -11.94 -3.62
C ILE A 272 9.29 -11.14 -4.03
N HIS A 273 10.11 -11.73 -4.91
CA HIS A 273 11.28 -11.07 -5.45
C HIS A 273 10.92 -10.25 -6.68
N GLY A 274 11.50 -9.08 -6.81
CA GLY A 274 11.27 -8.26 -8.00
C GLY A 274 11.65 -6.80 -7.82
N ASP A 275 11.45 -6.07 -8.90
CA ASP A 275 11.60 -4.62 -8.96
C ASP A 275 10.44 -4.07 -9.76
N ILE A 276 9.60 -3.25 -9.17
CA ILE A 276 8.44 -2.64 -9.84
C ILE A 276 8.83 -1.79 -11.07
N HIS A 277 10.11 -1.41 -11.18
CA HIS A 277 10.64 -0.68 -12.33
C HIS A 277 11.15 -1.60 -13.44
N GLN A 278 11.33 -2.90 -13.18
CA GLN A 278 11.73 -3.87 -14.20
C GLN A 278 10.54 -4.39 -14.98
N THR A 279 10.06 -3.63 -15.94
CA THR A 279 8.96 -4.06 -16.83
C THR A 279 9.38 -5.08 -17.89
N SER A 280 10.67 -5.41 -17.99
CA SER A 280 11.19 -6.40 -18.95
C SER A 280 11.18 -7.84 -18.40
N SER A 281 11.00 -8.03 -17.09
CA SER A 281 10.83 -9.36 -16.52
C SER A 281 9.42 -9.87 -16.83
N THR A 282 9.36 -11.05 -17.43
CA THR A 282 8.10 -11.77 -17.68
C THR A 282 7.79 -12.76 -16.55
N ARG A 283 8.63 -12.82 -15.52
CA ARG A 283 8.55 -13.81 -14.44
C ARG A 283 8.91 -13.18 -13.11
N THR A 284 8.30 -13.70 -12.07
CA THR A 284 8.59 -13.32 -10.68
C THR A 284 9.00 -14.55 -9.90
N GLU A 285 10.04 -14.43 -9.11
CA GLU A 285 10.42 -15.48 -8.17
C GLU A 285 9.77 -15.23 -6.83
N ALA A 286 9.35 -16.31 -6.17
CA ALA A 286 8.77 -16.28 -4.84
C ALA A 286 9.43 -17.38 -3.99
N ALA A 287 9.58 -17.11 -2.71
CA ALA A 287 10.14 -18.03 -1.74
C ALA A 287 9.32 -18.02 -0.45
N LEU A 288 9.20 -19.17 0.20
CA LEU A 288 8.69 -19.31 1.55
C LEU A 288 9.88 -19.52 2.49
N LEU A 289 10.06 -18.60 3.43
CA LEU A 289 11.10 -18.66 4.45
C LEU A 289 10.53 -19.18 5.77
N ASP A 290 11.37 -19.89 6.50
CA ASP A 290 11.10 -20.21 7.91
C ASP A 290 11.32 -18.99 8.81
N TYR A 291 10.43 -18.71 9.75
CA TYR A 291 10.51 -17.53 10.63
C TYR A 291 11.66 -17.57 11.65
N GLU A 292 12.12 -18.76 12.02
CA GLU A 292 13.13 -18.90 13.08
C GLU A 292 14.54 -18.98 12.51
N THR A 293 14.68 -19.69 11.40
CA THR A 293 16.00 -20.00 10.84
C THR A 293 16.32 -19.16 9.61
N TRP A 294 15.36 -18.44 9.06
CA TRP A 294 15.45 -17.70 7.80
C TRP A 294 15.87 -18.57 6.60
N THR A 295 15.71 -19.88 6.73
CA THR A 295 16.00 -20.80 5.63
C THR A 295 14.81 -20.92 4.67
N VAL A 296 15.13 -21.12 3.41
CA VAL A 296 14.12 -21.32 2.38
C VAL A 296 13.48 -22.70 2.53
N LYS A 297 12.16 -22.75 2.75
CA LYS A 297 11.35 -23.99 2.77
C LYS A 297 10.94 -24.42 1.38
N SER A 298 10.59 -23.46 0.52
CA SER A 298 10.23 -23.73 -0.88
C SER A 298 10.46 -22.47 -1.73
N GLU A 299 10.71 -22.67 -3.01
CA GLU A 299 10.87 -21.60 -4.01
C GLU A 299 10.00 -21.93 -5.22
N SER A 300 9.52 -20.90 -5.90
CA SER A 300 8.78 -21.01 -7.15
C SER A 300 9.09 -19.87 -8.09
N THR A 301 8.86 -20.11 -9.38
CA THR A 301 8.89 -19.07 -10.40
C THR A 301 7.49 -18.91 -10.97
N LEU A 302 6.86 -17.78 -10.66
CA LEU A 302 5.57 -17.40 -11.22
C LEU A 302 5.75 -16.99 -12.69
N PRO A 303 4.88 -17.43 -13.62
CA PRO A 303 5.07 -17.19 -15.06
C PRO A 303 4.70 -15.78 -15.52
N TYR A 304 4.50 -14.85 -14.59
CA TYR A 304 4.11 -13.46 -14.82
C TYR A 304 4.92 -12.49 -13.95
N HIS A 305 4.85 -11.20 -14.26
CA HIS A 305 5.49 -10.15 -13.47
C HIS A 305 4.54 -9.64 -12.40
N ALA A 306 4.77 -10.03 -11.15
CA ALA A 306 4.00 -9.58 -10.00
C ALA A 306 4.27 -8.09 -9.70
N VAL A 307 3.22 -7.35 -9.36
CA VAL A 307 3.29 -5.96 -8.92
C VAL A 307 2.79 -5.78 -7.49
N GLN A 308 1.97 -6.71 -7.01
CA GLN A 308 1.49 -6.76 -5.63
C GLN A 308 1.03 -8.19 -5.30
N ALA A 309 1.13 -8.57 -4.03
CA ALA A 309 0.62 -9.85 -3.55
C ALA A 309 0.02 -9.74 -2.15
N GLU A 310 -0.97 -10.59 -1.87
CA GLU A 310 -1.71 -10.71 -0.62
C GLU A 310 -1.96 -12.17 -0.28
N LEU A 311 -2.19 -12.46 1.00
CA LEU A 311 -2.74 -13.74 1.41
C LEU A 311 -4.27 -13.65 1.44
N LEU A 312 -4.95 -14.55 0.74
CA LEU A 312 -6.40 -14.69 0.72
C LEU A 312 -6.74 -16.15 1.06
N ASN A 313 -7.35 -16.40 2.21
CA ASN A 313 -7.72 -17.76 2.66
C ASN A 313 -6.57 -18.79 2.58
N ASN A 314 -5.36 -18.41 3.02
CA ASN A 314 -4.14 -19.22 2.93
C ASN A 314 -3.64 -19.51 1.50
N GLU A 315 -4.14 -18.80 0.50
CA GLU A 315 -3.64 -18.81 -0.86
C GLU A 315 -2.99 -17.49 -1.20
N LEU A 316 -1.99 -17.51 -2.05
CA LEU A 316 -1.34 -16.29 -2.51
C LEU A 316 -2.13 -15.69 -3.67
N CYS A 317 -2.74 -14.54 -3.43
CA CYS A 317 -3.35 -13.72 -4.48
C CYS A 317 -2.30 -12.77 -5.03
N VAL A 318 -2.05 -12.79 -6.33
CA VAL A 318 -1.03 -11.98 -7.01
C VAL A 318 -1.65 -11.13 -8.09
N LEU A 319 -1.41 -9.84 -8.06
CA LEU A 319 -1.70 -8.93 -9.17
C LEU A 319 -0.47 -8.84 -10.08
N ASP A 320 -0.64 -9.09 -11.36
CA ASP A 320 0.41 -8.96 -12.34
C ASP A 320 0.41 -7.60 -13.05
N SER A 321 1.45 -7.33 -13.83
CA SER A 321 1.61 -6.09 -14.59
C SER A 321 0.64 -5.93 -15.78
N SER A 322 -0.23 -6.91 -16.02
CA SER A 322 -1.26 -6.91 -17.05
C SER A 322 -2.67 -6.76 -16.45
N ASP A 323 -2.75 -6.31 -15.20
CA ASP A 323 -3.99 -6.16 -14.44
C ASP A 323 -4.77 -7.49 -14.31
N ARG A 324 -4.04 -8.60 -14.13
CA ARG A 324 -4.62 -9.91 -13.85
C ARG A 324 -4.34 -10.32 -12.42
N LEU A 325 -5.37 -10.81 -11.73
CA LEU A 325 -5.26 -11.50 -10.45
C LEU A 325 -5.07 -12.99 -10.65
N HIS A 326 -4.20 -13.59 -9.86
CA HIS A 326 -3.92 -15.02 -9.85
C HIS A 326 -4.06 -15.56 -8.43
N LEU A 327 -4.77 -16.68 -8.24
CA LEU A 327 -4.76 -17.43 -6.99
C LEU A 327 -3.79 -18.61 -7.13
N VAL A 328 -2.84 -18.66 -6.21
CA VAL A 328 -1.75 -19.64 -6.21
C VAL A 328 -1.79 -20.40 -4.88
N SER A 329 -1.99 -21.71 -4.97
CA SER A 329 -1.93 -22.59 -3.80
C SER A 329 -0.51 -22.67 -3.24
N LEU A 330 -0.39 -22.66 -1.92
CA LEU A 330 0.87 -22.78 -1.18
C LEU A 330 1.18 -24.22 -0.74
N ASP A 331 0.66 -25.22 -1.45
CA ASP A 331 0.78 -26.66 -1.17
C ASP A 331 2.20 -27.26 -1.41
N GLY A 332 3.19 -26.40 -1.50
CA GLY A 332 4.60 -26.75 -1.77
C GLY A 332 4.96 -26.80 -3.25
N ARG A 333 3.99 -26.71 -4.16
CA ARG A 333 4.23 -26.62 -5.61
C ARG A 333 3.93 -25.26 -6.20
N TRP A 334 3.26 -24.39 -5.46
CA TRP A 334 2.86 -23.04 -5.90
C TRP A 334 2.06 -23.10 -7.21
N SER A 335 1.00 -23.90 -7.23
CA SER A 335 0.20 -24.11 -8.45
C SER A 335 -0.90 -23.05 -8.55
N GLU A 336 -0.90 -22.31 -9.66
CA GLU A 336 -2.02 -21.45 -10.03
C GLU A 336 -3.22 -22.34 -10.42
N HIS A 337 -4.39 -22.01 -9.87
CA HIS A 337 -5.63 -22.72 -10.15
C HIS A 337 -6.78 -21.82 -10.58
N LEU A 338 -6.66 -20.53 -10.36
CA LEU A 338 -7.65 -19.54 -10.76
C LEU A 338 -6.96 -18.25 -11.22
N SER A 339 -7.47 -17.64 -12.26
CA SER A 339 -7.05 -16.29 -12.64
C SER A 339 -8.20 -15.47 -13.19
N LEU A 340 -8.20 -14.18 -12.87
CA LEU A 340 -9.18 -13.19 -13.31
C LEU A 340 -8.45 -12.04 -14.01
N THR A 341 -8.82 -11.77 -15.26
CA THR A 341 -8.33 -10.60 -15.99
C THR A 341 -9.30 -9.42 -15.73
N PHE A 342 -8.80 -8.36 -15.15
CA PHE A 342 -9.55 -7.13 -15.05
C PHE A 342 -9.59 -6.41 -16.40
N THR A 343 -10.81 -6.16 -16.87
CA THR A 343 -11.01 -5.21 -17.97
C THR A 343 -11.28 -3.87 -17.33
N PRO A 344 -10.41 -2.86 -17.53
CA PRO A 344 -10.65 -1.52 -17.00
C PRO A 344 -12.03 -1.03 -17.40
N SER A 345 -12.79 -0.56 -16.43
CA SER A 345 -14.15 -0.06 -16.61
C SER A 345 -14.19 1.44 -16.91
N LEU A 346 -13.08 2.12 -16.64
CA LEU A 346 -12.87 3.54 -16.87
C LEU A 346 -11.79 3.72 -17.95
N GLU A 347 -11.99 4.66 -18.85
CA GLU A 347 -10.99 5.01 -19.87
C GLU A 347 -9.70 5.54 -19.22
N ASP A 348 -8.53 5.09 -19.70
CA ASP A 348 -7.21 5.46 -19.17
C ASP A 348 -6.98 5.14 -17.67
N SER A 349 -7.68 4.14 -17.13
CA SER A 349 -7.48 3.64 -15.77
C SER A 349 -6.47 2.47 -15.71
N HIS A 350 -6.06 2.15 -14.51
CA HIS A 350 -5.25 0.98 -14.16
C HIS A 350 -5.64 0.47 -12.78
N ILE A 351 -5.28 -0.77 -12.47
CA ILE A 351 -5.40 -1.28 -11.09
C ILE A 351 -4.23 -0.74 -10.28
N SER A 352 -4.52 0.12 -9.31
CA SER A 352 -3.51 0.74 -8.45
C SER A 352 -3.09 -0.19 -7.32
N SER A 353 -4.04 -0.85 -6.69
CA SER A 353 -3.79 -1.78 -5.58
C SER A 353 -4.96 -2.72 -5.36
N PHE A 354 -4.74 -3.72 -4.53
CA PHE A 354 -5.80 -4.55 -3.97
C PHE A 354 -5.49 -4.93 -2.53
N ILE A 355 -6.48 -5.38 -1.77
CA ILE A 355 -6.33 -5.81 -0.40
C ILE A 355 -7.39 -6.86 -0.04
N ALA A 356 -7.00 -7.87 0.75
CA ALA A 356 -7.94 -8.75 1.43
C ALA A 356 -8.70 -7.97 2.52
N VAL A 357 -10.02 -8.14 2.62
CA VAL A 357 -10.91 -7.37 3.49
C VAL A 357 -11.71 -8.26 4.43
#